data_c722e89913349363cb5258ed8a99f1f5
#
_entry.id   c722e89913349363cb5258ed8a99f1f5
#
_cell.length_a   1.000
_cell.length_b   1.000
_cell.length_c   1.000
_cell.angle_alpha   90.00
_cell.angle_beta   90.00
_cell.angle_gamma   90.00
#
_symmetry.space_group_name_H-M   'P 1'
#
loop_
_entity.id
_entity.type
_entity.pdbx_description
1 polymer ?
#
loop_
_entity_poly.entity_id
_entity_poly.type
_entity_poly.pdbx_seq_one_letter_code
_entity_poly.pdbx_strand_id
1 'polypeptide(L)'
;MSISAGEKNRYLREAAIVLAREGFQTDRTHTGGLHVLLDGSPLCEVTESGGVAYRNEDIDEPERIAAKDKVYEIVSITAEYMRQMEMAPFLKADGLEDGYRVLADFNDIVLAGIQSKYGVQFVTWDWSFDRKGVCHGHYYTGLYSSGNYDAAKRDFATRSGLIPEQQVFREEQLIEIYRCCTDTLQGGFELSYDQEKTIQEVRKQIGECLPDIMERIQQQDAEPTQEQTM
;
A
#
# COMPACT_ATOMS: atom_id res chain seq x y z
N MET A 1 13.95 -12.19 -19.31
CA MET A 1 14.71 -10.96 -19.65
C MET A 1 15.62 -10.64 -18.48
N SER A 2 16.90 -10.39 -18.73
CA SER A 2 17.85 -10.03 -17.67
C SER A 2 17.69 -8.56 -17.31
N ILE A 3 17.42 -8.26 -16.03
CA ILE A 3 17.30 -6.91 -15.50
C ILE A 3 18.69 -6.25 -15.57
N SER A 4 18.77 -5.01 -16.10
CA SER A 4 20.05 -4.31 -16.22
C SER A 4 20.59 -3.87 -14.84
N ALA A 5 21.90 -3.68 -14.72
CA ALA A 5 22.51 -3.21 -13.47
C ALA A 5 21.98 -1.82 -13.03
N GLY A 6 21.61 -0.96 -14.00
CA GLY A 6 21.01 0.32 -13.72
C GLY A 6 19.59 0.22 -13.13
N GLU A 7 18.80 -0.73 -13.62
CA GLU A 7 17.44 -1.01 -13.12
C GLU A 7 17.46 -1.55 -11.70
N LYS A 8 18.35 -2.50 -11.42
CA LYS A 8 18.57 -3.06 -10.09
C LYS A 8 18.94 -1.99 -9.06
N ASN A 9 19.83 -1.07 -9.44
CA ASN A 9 20.22 0.04 -8.57
C ASN A 9 19.09 1.03 -8.29
N ARG A 10 18.21 1.30 -9.27
CA ARG A 10 17.03 2.16 -9.09
C ARG A 10 16.03 1.52 -8.16
N TYR A 11 15.72 0.24 -8.37
CA TYR A 11 14.84 -0.53 -7.50
C TYR A 11 15.31 -0.55 -6.04
N LEU A 12 16.58 -0.93 -5.80
CA LEU A 12 17.10 -1.00 -4.43
C LEU A 12 17.19 0.37 -3.75
N ARG A 13 17.44 1.44 -4.52
CA ARG A 13 17.36 2.80 -3.97
C ARG A 13 15.93 3.14 -3.54
N GLU A 14 14.96 2.82 -4.37
CA GLU A 14 13.53 3.05 -4.06
C GLU A 14 13.11 2.22 -2.86
N ALA A 15 13.44 0.93 -2.83
CA ALA A 15 13.16 0.04 -1.70
C ALA A 15 13.73 0.58 -0.39
N ALA A 16 14.98 1.08 -0.39
CA ALA A 16 15.58 1.68 0.79
C ALA A 16 14.83 2.93 1.27
N ILE A 17 14.34 3.77 0.34
CA ILE A 17 13.55 4.96 0.68
C ILE A 17 12.22 4.56 1.33
N VAL A 18 11.52 3.58 0.75
CA VAL A 18 10.22 3.14 1.26
C VAL A 18 10.38 2.44 2.62
N LEU A 19 11.36 1.54 2.76
CA LEU A 19 11.67 0.86 4.01
C LEU A 19 12.03 1.85 5.13
N ALA A 20 12.83 2.88 4.83
CA ALA A 20 13.18 3.90 5.82
C ALA A 20 11.97 4.69 6.33
N ARG A 21 10.96 4.92 5.50
CA ARG A 21 9.69 5.57 5.91
C ARG A 21 8.88 4.71 6.87
N GLU A 22 8.97 3.40 6.71
CA GLU A 22 8.29 2.41 7.55
C GLU A 22 9.08 2.05 8.81
N GLY A 23 10.16 2.80 9.10
CA GLY A 23 10.94 2.67 10.33
C GLY A 23 12.09 1.67 10.24
N PHE A 24 12.32 1.04 9.10
CA PHE A 24 13.46 0.14 8.92
C PHE A 24 14.74 0.89 8.59
N GLN A 25 15.85 0.44 9.14
CA GLN A 25 17.18 0.89 8.74
C GLN A 25 17.71 -0.01 7.62
N THR A 26 18.43 0.56 6.65
CA THR A 26 18.97 -0.21 5.52
C THR A 26 20.41 0.15 5.22
N ASP A 27 21.24 -0.87 4.99
CA ASP A 27 22.62 -0.74 4.52
C ASP A 27 22.85 -1.54 3.24
N ARG A 28 23.71 -1.04 2.34
CA ARG A 28 24.09 -1.77 1.15
C ARG A 28 24.98 -2.97 1.49
N THR A 29 24.63 -4.14 0.92
CA THR A 29 25.47 -5.34 1.05
C THR A 29 26.63 -5.30 0.05
N HIS A 30 27.70 -6.05 0.32
CA HIS A 30 28.78 -6.27 -0.65
C HIS A 30 28.33 -7.08 -1.87
N THR A 31 27.24 -7.82 -1.74
CA THR A 31 26.61 -8.63 -2.80
C THR A 31 25.68 -7.83 -3.70
N GLY A 32 25.45 -6.54 -3.39
CA GLY A 32 24.61 -5.63 -4.16
C GLY A 32 23.17 -5.49 -3.66
N GLY A 33 22.76 -6.25 -2.62
CA GLY A 33 21.43 -6.16 -1.98
C GLY A 33 21.34 -5.07 -0.91
N LEU A 34 20.31 -5.14 -0.06
CA LEU A 34 20.11 -4.32 1.14
C LEU A 34 20.02 -5.19 2.38
N HIS A 35 20.85 -4.97 3.37
CA HIS A 35 20.58 -5.41 4.74
C HIS A 35 19.48 -4.54 5.32
N VAL A 36 18.48 -5.18 5.90
CA VAL A 36 17.38 -4.52 6.64
C VAL A 36 17.53 -4.82 8.11
N LEU A 37 17.49 -3.78 8.92
CA LEU A 37 17.60 -3.86 10.37
C LEU A 37 16.30 -3.35 11.00
N LEU A 38 15.91 -4.01 12.07
CA LEU A 38 14.86 -3.57 12.99
C LEU A 38 15.51 -3.23 14.33
N ASP A 39 15.33 -1.99 14.80
CA ASP A 39 15.94 -1.47 16.04
C ASP A 39 17.47 -1.70 16.14
N GLY A 40 18.15 -1.54 15.01
CA GLY A 40 19.60 -1.73 14.90
C GLY A 40 20.08 -3.18 14.85
N SER A 41 19.15 -4.17 14.92
CA SER A 41 19.48 -5.60 14.82
C SER A 41 19.14 -6.16 13.44
N PRO A 42 19.94 -7.07 12.87
CA PRO A 42 19.67 -7.70 11.57
C PRO A 42 18.29 -8.35 11.56
N LEU A 43 17.53 -8.14 10.47
CA LEU A 43 16.21 -8.74 10.25
C LEU A 43 16.23 -9.63 9.00
N CYS A 44 16.61 -9.09 7.85
CA CYS A 44 16.64 -9.80 6.59
C CYS A 44 17.54 -9.08 5.56
N GLU A 45 17.72 -9.69 4.40
CA GLU A 45 18.41 -9.10 3.24
C GLU A 45 17.45 -9.06 2.04
N VAL A 46 17.31 -7.88 1.43
CA VAL A 46 16.58 -7.70 0.17
C VAL A 46 17.58 -7.87 -0.99
N THR A 47 17.29 -8.83 -1.85
CA THR A 47 18.15 -9.12 -3.01
C THR A 47 17.90 -8.15 -4.17
N GLU A 48 18.83 -8.08 -5.13
CA GLU A 48 18.67 -7.28 -6.37
C GLU A 48 17.45 -7.69 -7.22
N SER A 49 16.92 -8.90 -7.02
CA SER A 49 15.75 -9.42 -7.73
C SER A 49 14.43 -9.20 -6.98
N GLY A 50 14.47 -8.57 -5.80
CA GLY A 50 13.28 -8.33 -4.97
C GLY A 50 12.92 -9.48 -4.03
N GLY A 51 13.77 -10.50 -3.93
CA GLY A 51 13.60 -11.56 -2.92
C GLY A 51 14.01 -11.09 -1.53
N VAL A 52 13.44 -11.69 -0.49
CA VAL A 52 13.81 -11.47 0.92
C VAL A 52 14.44 -12.74 1.46
N ALA A 53 15.71 -12.66 1.81
CA ALA A 53 16.48 -13.72 2.46
C ALA A 53 16.64 -13.40 3.95
N TYR A 54 16.54 -14.41 4.81
CA TYR A 54 16.64 -14.25 6.27
C TYR A 54 17.25 -15.50 6.91
N ARG A 55 17.74 -15.34 8.13
CA ARG A 55 18.15 -16.47 8.97
C ARG A 55 17.07 -16.73 10.01
N ASN A 56 16.82 -17.99 10.34
CA ASN A 56 15.81 -18.34 11.34
C ASN A 56 16.10 -17.72 12.71
N GLU A 57 17.36 -17.53 13.06
CA GLU A 57 17.81 -16.88 14.29
C GLU A 57 17.49 -15.39 14.35
N ASP A 58 17.30 -14.74 13.19
CA ASP A 58 16.97 -13.31 13.09
C ASP A 58 15.45 -13.05 13.15
N ILE A 59 14.62 -14.12 13.08
CA ILE A 59 13.15 -14.03 13.04
C ILE A 59 12.49 -15.01 14.02
N ASP A 60 13.09 -15.24 15.18
CA ASP A 60 12.63 -16.23 16.17
C ASP A 60 11.43 -15.73 17.01
N GLU A 61 11.15 -14.43 17.01
CA GLU A 61 10.04 -13.80 17.72
C GLU A 61 8.88 -13.43 16.77
N PRO A 62 7.60 -13.52 17.22
CA PRO A 62 6.43 -13.17 16.39
C PRO A 62 6.49 -11.76 15.80
N GLU A 63 6.99 -10.78 16.57
CA GLU A 63 7.14 -9.40 16.13
C GLU A 63 8.13 -9.27 14.98
N ARG A 64 9.24 -10.03 15.04
CA ARG A 64 10.24 -10.04 13.96
C ARG A 64 9.75 -10.77 12.71
N ILE A 65 8.93 -11.81 12.88
CA ILE A 65 8.24 -12.47 11.77
C ILE A 65 7.32 -11.47 11.05
N ALA A 66 6.48 -10.75 11.80
CA ALA A 66 5.58 -9.74 11.25
C ALA A 66 6.35 -8.60 10.56
N ALA A 67 7.44 -8.13 11.16
CA ALA A 67 8.31 -7.11 10.55
C ALA A 67 8.95 -7.60 9.24
N LYS A 68 9.43 -8.84 9.18
CA LYS A 68 9.95 -9.44 7.94
C LYS A 68 8.86 -9.58 6.87
N ASP A 69 7.64 -9.97 7.24
CA ASP A 69 6.51 -10.06 6.31
C ASP A 69 6.14 -8.67 5.76
N LYS A 70 6.17 -7.64 6.60
CA LYS A 70 6.00 -6.25 6.17
C LYS A 70 7.11 -5.81 5.19
N VAL A 71 8.35 -6.17 5.44
CA VAL A 71 9.45 -5.91 4.48
C VAL A 71 9.17 -6.59 3.14
N TYR A 72 8.74 -7.85 3.15
CA TYR A 72 8.42 -8.59 1.93
C TYR A 72 7.30 -7.90 1.12
N GLU A 73 6.24 -7.45 1.77
CA GLU A 73 5.15 -6.70 1.14
C GLU A 73 5.65 -5.40 0.50
N ILE A 74 6.39 -4.59 1.25
CA ILE A 74 6.96 -3.32 0.77
C ILE A 74 7.82 -3.54 -0.47
N VAL A 75 8.75 -4.48 -0.44
CA VAL A 75 9.68 -4.69 -1.56
C VAL A 75 8.98 -5.30 -2.77
N SER A 76 7.94 -6.12 -2.56
CA SER A 76 7.13 -6.68 -3.64
C SER A 76 6.34 -5.61 -4.38
N ILE A 77 5.64 -4.73 -3.66
CA ILE A 77 4.92 -3.57 -4.22
C ILE A 77 5.91 -2.63 -4.93
N THR A 78 7.07 -2.37 -4.32
CA THR A 78 8.11 -1.53 -4.92
C THR A 78 8.62 -2.12 -6.23
N ALA A 79 8.85 -3.43 -6.29
CA ALA A 79 9.28 -4.10 -7.51
C ALA A 79 8.20 -4.07 -8.61
N GLU A 80 6.92 -4.15 -8.23
CA GLU A 80 5.80 -4.05 -9.17
C GLU A 80 5.78 -2.68 -9.85
N TYR A 81 5.69 -1.59 -9.09
CA TYR A 81 5.57 -0.27 -9.71
C TYR A 81 6.87 0.20 -10.38
N MET A 82 8.03 -0.17 -9.87
CA MET A 82 9.30 0.15 -10.53
C MET A 82 9.40 -0.49 -11.92
N ARG A 83 8.95 -1.73 -12.08
CA ARG A 83 8.87 -2.40 -13.37
C ARG A 83 7.87 -1.71 -14.30
N GLN A 84 6.71 -1.30 -13.77
CA GLN A 84 5.72 -0.56 -14.55
C GLN A 84 6.29 0.80 -15.00
N MET A 85 6.93 1.55 -14.10
CA MET A 85 7.58 2.82 -14.40
C MET A 85 8.62 2.72 -15.53
N GLU A 86 9.36 1.62 -15.60
CA GLU A 86 10.37 1.42 -16.65
C GLU A 86 9.77 1.19 -18.01
N MET A 87 8.69 0.43 -18.08
CA MET A 87 8.01 0.07 -19.34
C MET A 87 6.99 1.12 -19.82
N ALA A 88 6.51 1.95 -18.90
CA ALA A 88 5.44 2.91 -19.16
C ALA A 88 5.89 4.04 -20.11
N PRO A 89 5.04 4.48 -21.05
CA PRO A 89 5.30 5.64 -21.89
C PRO A 89 5.34 6.93 -21.06
N PHE A 90 6.01 7.95 -21.57
CA PHE A 90 5.93 9.28 -20.99
C PHE A 90 4.55 9.88 -21.14
N LEU A 91 4.02 10.45 -20.06
CA LEU A 91 2.82 11.27 -20.11
C LEU A 91 3.16 12.61 -20.78
N LYS A 92 2.42 12.96 -21.81
CA LYS A 92 2.53 14.24 -22.49
C LYS A 92 1.22 15.00 -22.32
N ALA A 93 1.27 16.12 -21.63
CA ALA A 93 0.11 16.99 -21.43
C ALA A 93 0.58 18.45 -21.38
N ASP A 94 -0.24 19.36 -21.89
CA ASP A 94 0.07 20.79 -21.91
C ASP A 94 0.19 21.34 -20.47
N GLY A 95 1.28 22.04 -20.20
CA GLY A 95 1.55 22.64 -18.89
C GLY A 95 2.09 21.67 -17.84
N LEU A 96 2.28 20.39 -18.18
CA LEU A 96 2.88 19.40 -17.29
C LEU A 96 4.39 19.37 -17.47
N GLU A 97 5.14 19.27 -16.35
CA GLU A 97 6.58 19.04 -16.42
C GLU A 97 6.92 17.66 -17.00
N ASP A 98 8.08 17.56 -17.65
CA ASP A 98 8.56 16.29 -18.20
C ASP A 98 8.91 15.28 -17.11
N GLY A 99 8.76 14.00 -17.42
CA GLY A 99 9.22 12.89 -16.57
C GLY A 99 8.12 11.99 -16.02
N TYR A 100 6.87 12.40 -16.05
CA TYR A 100 5.75 11.53 -15.66
C TYR A 100 5.61 10.35 -16.64
N ARG A 101 5.31 9.17 -16.06
CA ARG A 101 5.03 7.92 -16.77
C ARG A 101 3.55 7.54 -16.61
N VAL A 102 2.90 7.12 -17.70
CA VAL A 102 1.51 6.66 -17.67
C VAL A 102 1.48 5.22 -17.19
N LEU A 103 1.00 5.00 -15.96
CA LEU A 103 0.87 3.67 -15.36
C LEU A 103 -0.47 3.02 -15.69
N ALA A 104 -1.54 3.80 -15.75
CA ALA A 104 -2.86 3.35 -16.21
C ALA A 104 -3.64 4.54 -16.80
N ASP A 105 -4.56 4.23 -17.71
CA ASP A 105 -5.39 5.22 -18.39
C ASP A 105 -6.74 4.58 -18.76
N PHE A 106 -7.83 5.09 -18.19
CA PHE A 106 -9.18 4.59 -18.46
C PHE A 106 -10.24 5.65 -18.10
N ASN A 107 -11.32 5.76 -18.92
CA ASN A 107 -12.46 6.68 -18.72
C ASN A 107 -12.03 8.10 -18.32
N ASP A 108 -11.13 8.67 -19.14
CA ASP A 108 -10.58 10.02 -18.95
C ASP A 108 -9.87 10.26 -17.61
N ILE A 109 -9.51 9.20 -16.90
CA ILE A 109 -8.64 9.25 -15.72
C ILE A 109 -7.29 8.62 -16.09
N VAL A 110 -6.20 9.28 -15.68
CA VAL A 110 -4.83 8.77 -15.83
C VAL A 110 -4.18 8.63 -14.46
N LEU A 111 -3.59 7.46 -14.20
CA LEU A 111 -2.64 7.24 -13.11
C LEU A 111 -1.23 7.40 -13.67
N ALA A 112 -0.47 8.29 -13.08
CA ALA A 112 0.91 8.55 -13.47
C ALA A 112 1.87 8.48 -12.29
N GLY A 113 3.15 8.25 -12.61
CA GLY A 113 4.23 8.27 -11.64
C GLY A 113 5.42 9.08 -12.14
N ILE A 114 6.12 9.74 -11.21
CA ILE A 114 7.37 10.45 -11.48
C ILE A 114 8.44 10.09 -10.44
N GLN A 115 9.66 9.84 -10.91
CA GLN A 115 10.79 9.59 -10.02
C GLN A 115 11.29 10.89 -9.41
N SER A 116 11.42 10.93 -8.09
CA SER A 116 12.02 12.06 -7.37
C SER A 116 13.20 11.63 -6.50
N LYS A 117 13.86 12.60 -5.87
CA LYS A 117 14.91 12.31 -4.87
C LYS A 117 14.34 11.66 -3.59
N TYR A 118 13.05 11.79 -3.37
CA TYR A 118 12.33 11.23 -2.24
C TYR A 118 11.57 9.93 -2.59
N GLY A 119 11.85 9.30 -3.72
CA GLY A 119 11.17 8.14 -4.26
C GLY A 119 10.15 8.48 -5.33
N VAL A 120 9.43 7.48 -5.81
CA VAL A 120 8.36 7.65 -6.80
C VAL A 120 7.18 8.35 -6.15
N GLN A 121 6.67 9.35 -6.83
CA GLN A 121 5.41 10.03 -6.49
C GLN A 121 4.35 9.63 -7.50
N PHE A 122 3.17 9.31 -7.02
CA PHE A 122 2.04 8.93 -7.86
C PHE A 122 0.98 10.04 -7.86
N VAL A 123 0.24 10.11 -8.93
CA VAL A 123 -0.86 11.08 -9.09
C VAL A 123 -1.92 10.50 -10.00
N THR A 124 -3.17 10.80 -9.71
CA THR A 124 -4.28 10.58 -10.62
C THR A 124 -4.79 11.91 -11.10
N TRP A 125 -5.07 12.03 -12.39
CA TRP A 125 -5.63 13.23 -13.02
C TRP A 125 -6.83 12.89 -13.88
N ASP A 126 -7.72 13.87 -14.06
CA ASP A 126 -8.68 13.89 -15.14
C ASP A 126 -7.99 14.42 -16.41
N TRP A 127 -8.22 13.78 -17.54
CA TRP A 127 -7.88 14.36 -18.82
C TRP A 127 -8.77 15.57 -19.11
N SER A 128 -8.21 16.58 -19.74
CA SER A 128 -8.90 17.81 -20.14
C SER A 128 -8.54 18.21 -21.58
N PHE A 129 -9.35 19.09 -22.18
CA PHE A 129 -9.11 19.65 -23.52
C PHE A 129 -8.83 18.60 -24.60
N ASP A 130 -9.73 17.64 -24.76
CA ASP A 130 -9.55 16.51 -25.69
C ASP A 130 -8.23 15.76 -25.45
N ARG A 131 -7.91 15.50 -24.18
CA ARG A 131 -6.71 14.78 -23.71
C ARG A 131 -5.37 15.49 -24.01
N LYS A 132 -5.41 16.83 -24.20
CA LYS A 132 -4.19 17.64 -24.35
C LYS A 132 -3.60 18.11 -23.03
N GLY A 133 -4.42 18.23 -22.00
CA GLY A 133 -4.03 18.66 -20.65
C GLY A 133 -4.56 17.74 -19.58
N VAL A 134 -4.17 17.98 -18.34
CA VAL A 134 -4.65 17.27 -17.17
C VAL A 134 -5.13 18.25 -16.11
N CYS A 135 -6.11 17.86 -15.30
CA CYS A 135 -6.66 18.65 -14.20
C CYS A 135 -7.09 17.78 -13.02
N HIS A 136 -7.54 18.38 -11.93
CA HIS A 136 -8.05 17.73 -10.73
C HIS A 136 -7.12 16.63 -10.20
N GLY A 137 -5.85 16.97 -9.95
CA GLY A 137 -4.83 16.03 -9.52
C GLY A 137 -4.98 15.62 -8.06
N HIS A 138 -5.00 14.29 -7.79
CA HIS A 138 -4.82 13.73 -6.46
C HIS A 138 -3.41 13.18 -6.33
N TYR A 139 -2.62 13.75 -5.42
CA TYR A 139 -1.18 13.49 -5.29
C TYR A 139 -0.89 12.55 -4.13
N TYR A 140 -0.18 11.47 -4.43
CA TYR A 140 0.27 10.45 -3.49
C TYR A 140 1.77 10.57 -3.31
N THR A 141 2.17 11.52 -2.47
CA THR A 141 3.58 11.83 -2.18
C THR A 141 3.97 11.14 -0.89
N GLY A 142 4.95 10.26 -0.94
CA GLY A 142 5.38 9.35 0.13
C GLY A 142 5.86 9.98 1.45
N LEU A 143 5.25 11.05 1.92
CA LEU A 143 5.61 11.63 3.21
C LEU A 143 5.05 10.86 4.42
N TYR A 144 4.05 9.98 4.22
CA TYR A 144 3.30 9.42 5.36
C TYR A 144 2.99 7.91 5.30
N SER A 145 3.27 7.16 4.22
CA SER A 145 3.12 5.68 4.21
C SER A 145 3.66 4.99 2.95
N SER A 146 3.96 3.68 3.07
CA SER A 146 4.25 2.75 1.96
C SER A 146 3.05 2.56 1.02
N GLY A 147 1.85 2.84 1.50
CA GLY A 147 0.58 2.65 0.78
C GLY A 147 0.29 3.60 -0.37
N ASN A 148 1.24 4.46 -0.77
CA ASN A 148 0.99 5.48 -1.80
C ASN A 148 0.63 4.90 -3.17
N TYR A 149 1.27 3.81 -3.57
CA TYR A 149 0.96 3.18 -4.84
C TYR A 149 -0.42 2.50 -4.80
N ASP A 150 -0.74 1.78 -3.73
CA ASP A 150 -2.03 1.14 -3.58
C ASP A 150 -3.16 2.16 -3.39
N ALA A 151 -2.91 3.23 -2.65
CA ALA A 151 -3.85 4.34 -2.53
C ALA A 151 -4.10 5.01 -3.89
N ALA A 152 -3.06 5.24 -4.68
CA ALA A 152 -3.17 5.80 -6.03
C ALA A 152 -3.92 4.85 -6.99
N LYS A 153 -3.65 3.54 -6.93
CA LYS A 153 -4.39 2.52 -7.72
C LYS A 153 -5.87 2.50 -7.33
N ARG A 154 -6.17 2.56 -6.02
CA ARG A 154 -7.55 2.58 -5.52
C ARG A 154 -8.29 3.82 -5.99
N ASP A 155 -7.69 5.00 -5.87
CA ASP A 155 -8.26 6.25 -6.35
C ASP A 155 -8.49 6.23 -7.86
N PHE A 156 -7.52 5.76 -8.63
CA PHE A 156 -7.66 5.57 -10.06
C PHE A 156 -8.85 4.64 -10.40
N ALA A 157 -8.94 3.49 -9.74
CA ALA A 157 -10.01 2.52 -9.98
C ALA A 157 -11.39 3.10 -9.64
N THR A 158 -11.49 3.90 -8.60
CA THR A 158 -12.73 4.55 -8.17
C THR A 158 -13.11 5.69 -9.12
N ARG A 159 -12.20 6.64 -9.39
CA ARG A 159 -12.45 7.79 -10.27
C ARG A 159 -12.76 7.39 -11.69
N SER A 160 -12.08 6.36 -12.20
CA SER A 160 -12.32 5.83 -13.56
C SER A 160 -13.60 4.99 -13.66
N GLY A 161 -14.28 4.71 -12.54
CA GLY A 161 -15.49 3.90 -12.51
C GLY A 161 -15.26 2.39 -12.69
N LEU A 162 -14.00 1.93 -12.59
CA LEU A 162 -13.69 0.49 -12.58
C LEU A 162 -14.24 -0.20 -11.33
N ILE A 163 -14.26 0.51 -10.21
CA ILE A 163 -14.88 0.10 -8.94
C ILE A 163 -15.87 1.20 -8.55
N PRO A 164 -17.16 0.87 -8.34
CA PRO A 164 -18.13 1.84 -7.81
C PRO A 164 -17.69 2.34 -6.44
N GLU A 165 -17.76 3.64 -6.22
CA GLU A 165 -17.35 4.28 -4.96
C GLU A 165 -18.07 3.66 -3.75
N GLN A 166 -19.33 3.28 -3.90
CA GLN A 166 -20.16 2.66 -2.86
C GLN A 166 -19.67 1.26 -2.46
N GLN A 167 -18.80 0.64 -3.24
CA GLN A 167 -18.21 -0.67 -2.94
C GLN A 167 -16.84 -0.57 -2.24
N VAL A 168 -16.38 0.65 -1.98
CA VAL A 168 -15.07 0.89 -1.34
C VAL A 168 -15.31 1.38 0.08
N PHE A 169 -15.10 0.49 1.06
CA PHE A 169 -15.11 0.87 2.47
C PHE A 169 -13.74 1.35 2.91
N ARG A 170 -13.69 2.38 3.76
CA ARG A 170 -12.48 2.80 4.47
C ARG A 170 -12.21 1.83 5.62
N GLU A 171 -10.99 1.82 6.10
CA GLU A 171 -10.56 0.94 7.18
C GLU A 171 -11.41 1.10 8.44
N GLU A 172 -11.68 2.34 8.85
CA GLU A 172 -12.52 2.62 10.02
C GLU A 172 -13.95 2.09 9.83
N GLN A 173 -14.48 2.15 8.60
CA GLN A 173 -15.80 1.59 8.27
C GLN A 173 -15.79 0.07 8.33
N LEU A 174 -14.72 -0.58 7.87
CA LEU A 174 -14.57 -2.03 7.96
C LEU A 174 -14.47 -2.49 9.43
N ILE A 175 -13.77 -1.76 10.28
CA ILE A 175 -13.69 -2.02 11.72
C ILE A 175 -15.09 -1.96 12.35
N GLU A 176 -15.87 -0.92 12.07
CA GLU A 176 -17.23 -0.78 12.60
C GLU A 176 -18.18 -1.86 12.05
N ILE A 177 -18.06 -2.23 10.77
CA ILE A 177 -18.86 -3.35 10.22
C ILE A 177 -18.47 -4.66 10.91
N TYR A 178 -17.18 -4.91 11.15
CA TYR A 178 -16.71 -6.09 11.87
C TYR A 178 -17.27 -6.16 13.31
N ARG A 179 -17.26 -5.01 14.03
CA ARG A 179 -17.89 -4.90 15.37
C ARG A 179 -19.37 -5.25 15.29
N CYS A 180 -20.12 -4.61 14.39
CA CYS A 180 -21.56 -4.87 14.21
C CYS A 180 -21.83 -6.34 13.89
N CYS A 181 -21.04 -6.99 13.03
CA CYS A 181 -21.15 -8.41 12.75
C CYS A 181 -20.92 -9.26 14.00
N THR A 182 -19.88 -8.92 14.79
CA THR A 182 -19.55 -9.65 16.01
C THR A 182 -20.64 -9.52 17.07
N ASP A 183 -21.12 -8.30 17.32
CA ASP A 183 -22.18 -8.01 18.29
C ASP A 183 -23.49 -8.69 17.89
N THR A 184 -23.82 -8.68 16.60
CA THR A 184 -25.02 -9.36 16.10
C THR A 184 -24.95 -10.86 16.31
N LEU A 185 -23.80 -11.49 16.08
CA LEU A 185 -23.61 -12.94 16.29
C LEU A 185 -23.61 -13.34 17.78
N GLN A 186 -23.17 -12.43 18.67
CA GLN A 186 -23.08 -12.68 20.12
C GLN A 186 -24.30 -12.16 20.91
N GLY A 187 -25.05 -11.24 20.34
CA GLY A 187 -26.12 -10.50 21.03
C GLY A 187 -27.42 -11.26 21.23
N GLY A 188 -27.50 -12.54 20.86
CA GLY A 188 -28.69 -13.39 21.07
C GLY A 188 -29.88 -13.01 20.19
N PHE A 189 -29.64 -12.36 19.05
CA PHE A 189 -30.69 -12.07 18.07
C PHE A 189 -31.19 -13.35 17.41
N GLU A 190 -32.50 -13.42 17.15
CA GLU A 190 -33.09 -14.51 16.38
C GLU A 190 -32.73 -14.37 14.89
N LEU A 191 -31.65 -15.02 14.49
CA LEU A 191 -31.18 -15.05 13.12
C LEU A 191 -31.58 -16.35 12.43
N SER A 192 -31.97 -16.28 11.17
CA SER A 192 -32.04 -17.49 10.34
C SER A 192 -30.66 -18.04 10.07
N TYR A 193 -30.55 -19.32 9.75
CA TYR A 193 -29.29 -19.97 9.37
C TYR A 193 -28.55 -19.22 8.25
N ASP A 194 -29.27 -18.78 7.22
CA ASP A 194 -28.67 -18.06 6.09
C ASP A 194 -28.17 -16.67 6.49
N GLN A 195 -28.87 -15.97 7.40
CA GLN A 195 -28.42 -14.68 7.93
C GLN A 195 -27.16 -14.84 8.77
N GLU A 196 -27.15 -15.81 9.68
CA GLU A 196 -25.95 -16.08 10.50
C GLU A 196 -24.74 -16.41 9.64
N LYS A 197 -24.92 -17.30 8.66
CA LYS A 197 -23.86 -17.68 7.71
C LYS A 197 -23.34 -16.47 6.94
N THR A 198 -24.24 -15.63 6.40
CA THR A 198 -23.84 -14.43 5.65
C THR A 198 -23.03 -13.46 6.52
N ILE A 199 -23.46 -13.24 7.78
CA ILE A 199 -22.74 -12.36 8.72
C ILE A 199 -21.36 -12.93 9.06
N GLN A 200 -21.26 -14.25 9.26
CA GLN A 200 -19.99 -14.93 9.49
C GLN A 200 -19.03 -14.79 8.28
N GLU A 201 -19.56 -14.92 7.07
CA GLU A 201 -18.78 -14.74 5.82
C GLU A 201 -18.27 -13.31 5.69
N VAL A 202 -19.11 -12.29 5.92
CA VAL A 202 -18.69 -10.86 5.91
C VAL A 202 -17.60 -10.62 6.93
N ARG A 203 -17.80 -11.07 8.17
CA ARG A 203 -16.79 -10.93 9.23
C ARG A 203 -15.47 -11.59 8.86
N LYS A 204 -15.51 -12.79 8.28
CA LYS A 204 -14.33 -13.50 7.82
C LYS A 204 -13.58 -12.71 6.73
N GLN A 205 -14.31 -12.23 5.70
CA GLN A 205 -13.71 -11.43 4.62
C GLN A 205 -13.03 -10.16 5.14
N ILE A 206 -13.66 -9.47 6.09
CA ILE A 206 -13.06 -8.28 6.71
C ILE A 206 -11.78 -8.67 7.48
N GLY A 207 -11.80 -9.75 8.24
CA GLY A 207 -10.62 -10.23 8.97
C GLY A 207 -9.48 -10.69 8.06
N GLU A 208 -9.77 -11.18 6.86
CA GLU A 208 -8.77 -11.49 5.83
C GLU A 208 -8.17 -10.22 5.20
N CYS A 209 -8.98 -9.15 5.07
CA CYS A 209 -8.50 -7.84 4.58
C CYS A 209 -7.70 -7.05 5.63
N LEU A 210 -8.02 -7.24 6.91
CA LEU A 210 -7.40 -6.55 8.05
C LEU A 210 -6.99 -7.60 9.11
N PRO A 211 -5.84 -8.28 8.96
CA PRO A 211 -5.42 -9.36 9.87
C PRO A 211 -5.25 -8.91 11.32
N ASP A 212 -4.90 -7.65 11.55
CA ASP A 212 -4.68 -7.01 12.85
C ASP A 212 -5.94 -6.31 13.42
N ILE A 213 -7.12 -6.59 12.87
CA ILE A 213 -8.38 -5.90 13.22
C ILE A 213 -8.70 -5.95 14.73
N MET A 214 -8.38 -7.06 15.41
CA MET A 214 -8.62 -7.19 16.84
C MET A 214 -7.73 -6.25 17.68
N GLU A 215 -6.48 -6.07 17.28
CA GLU A 215 -5.56 -5.14 17.92
C GLU A 215 -6.02 -3.68 17.73
N ARG A 216 -6.47 -3.35 16.52
CA ARG A 216 -6.99 -2.01 16.20
C ARG A 216 -8.27 -1.69 16.95
N ILE A 217 -9.17 -2.66 17.11
CA ILE A 217 -10.36 -2.52 17.95
C ILE A 217 -9.97 -2.21 19.39
N GLN A 218 -9.01 -2.94 19.96
CA GLN A 218 -8.53 -2.71 21.33
C GLN A 218 -7.88 -1.35 21.49
N GLN A 219 -7.14 -0.87 20.49
CA GLN A 219 -6.53 0.46 20.51
C GLN A 219 -7.58 1.56 20.51
N GLN A 220 -8.60 1.45 19.65
CA GLN A 220 -9.72 2.40 19.61
C GLN A 220 -10.52 2.43 20.92
N ASP A 221 -10.73 1.28 21.54
CA ASP A 221 -11.45 1.19 22.82
C ASP A 221 -10.61 1.73 24.00
N ALA A 222 -9.28 1.76 23.88
CA ALA A 222 -8.37 2.29 24.86
C ALA A 222 -8.17 3.83 24.77
N GLU A 223 -8.48 4.45 23.62
CA GLU A 223 -8.45 5.90 23.48
C GLU A 223 -9.67 6.53 24.16
N PRO A 224 -9.48 7.39 25.20
CA PRO A 224 -10.60 8.04 25.86
C PRO A 224 -11.34 8.93 24.84
N THR A 225 -12.64 8.68 24.69
CA THR A 225 -13.52 9.53 23.89
C THR A 225 -13.38 10.97 24.36
N GLN A 226 -12.78 11.84 23.54
CA GLN A 226 -12.84 13.27 23.80
C GLN A 226 -14.31 13.67 23.69
N GLU A 227 -14.98 13.84 24.82
CA GLU A 227 -16.31 14.41 24.91
C GLU A 227 -16.27 15.76 24.18
N GLN A 228 -17.00 15.82 23.09
CA GLN A 228 -17.35 17.10 22.47
C GLN A 228 -18.20 17.87 23.46
N THR A 229 -17.56 18.71 24.27
CA THR A 229 -18.25 19.76 25.01
C THR A 229 -18.73 20.78 24.00
N MET A 230 -20.04 20.80 23.76
CA MET A 230 -20.73 21.89 23.05
C MET A 230 -20.69 23.18 23.89
#